data_0d188753f7cb2b3a6f5688a27292fb2c
#
_entry.id   0d188753f7cb2b3a6f5688a27292fb2c
#
_cell.length_a   1.000
_cell.length_b   1.000
_cell.length_c   1.000
_cell.angle_alpha   90.00
_cell.angle_beta   90.00
_cell.angle_gamma   90.00
#
_symmetry.space_group_name_H-M   'P 1'
#
loop_
_entity.id
_entity.type
_entity.pdbx_description
1 polymer ?
#
loop_
_entity_poly.entity_id
_entity_poly.type
_entity_poly.pdbx_seq_one_letter_code
_entity_poly.pdbx_strand_id
1 'polypeptide(L)'
;MKIHLSLLTSLVLLSGCNAGDPVMVYESRNALQCETTGISPSESAAKLSAEDIEVTETVCGRRTGVAYPAACGMGTGTILIHKIAEADLAVAKKIGFQKVAELVDLDAGTGYEFVDCEKE
;
A
#
# COMPACT_ATOMS: atom_id res chain seq x y z
N MET A 1 51.92 35.96 24.81
CA MET A 1 51.70 34.75 24.01
C MET A 1 50.22 34.38 24.15
N LYS A 2 49.44 34.73 23.18
CA LYS A 2 47.98 34.41 23.20
C LYS A 2 47.74 33.19 22.33
N ILE A 3 47.37 32.11 22.97
CA ILE A 3 46.97 30.89 22.27
C ILE A 3 45.49 31.03 21.96
N HIS A 4 45.16 31.23 20.69
CA HIS A 4 43.77 31.17 20.23
C HIS A 4 43.42 29.71 19.98
N LEU A 5 42.68 29.15 20.90
CA LEU A 5 42.08 27.85 20.75
C LEU A 5 40.83 28.02 19.88
N SER A 6 40.99 27.78 18.58
CA SER A 6 39.84 27.71 17.66
C SER A 6 39.07 26.41 17.92
N LEU A 7 37.95 26.56 18.59
CA LEU A 7 36.99 25.49 18.75
C LEU A 7 36.24 25.31 17.40
N LEU A 8 36.68 24.36 16.60
CA LEU A 8 35.90 23.93 15.45
C LEU A 8 34.70 23.12 15.96
N THR A 9 33.58 23.79 16.04
CA THR A 9 32.30 23.10 16.29
C THR A 9 31.92 22.38 15.01
N SER A 10 32.20 21.09 14.95
CA SER A 10 31.75 20.23 13.85
C SER A 10 30.23 20.07 13.99
N LEU A 11 29.49 20.81 13.18
CA LEU A 11 28.04 20.67 13.09
C LEU A 11 27.74 19.39 12.30
N VAL A 12 27.48 18.30 13.00
CA VAL A 12 27.02 17.06 12.38
C VAL A 12 25.58 17.28 11.97
N LEU A 13 25.36 17.58 10.70
CA LEU A 13 24.03 17.59 10.09
C LEU A 13 23.58 16.13 9.97
N LEU A 14 22.81 15.68 10.93
CA LEU A 14 22.03 14.45 10.80
C LEU A 14 20.91 14.69 9.79
N SER A 15 21.21 14.49 8.49
CA SER A 15 20.16 14.37 7.51
C SER A 15 19.52 13.01 7.69
N GLY A 16 18.48 12.93 8.53
CA GLY A 16 17.64 11.75 8.61
C GLY A 16 16.90 11.60 7.28
N CYS A 17 17.18 10.51 6.55
CA CYS A 17 16.31 10.08 5.47
C CYS A 17 14.99 9.59 6.08
N ASN A 18 14.10 10.52 6.39
CA ASN A 18 12.74 10.17 6.74
C ASN A 18 11.99 9.91 5.45
N ALA A 19 11.79 8.63 5.15
CA ALA A 19 10.91 8.21 4.07
C ALA A 19 9.43 8.57 4.36
N GLY A 20 9.15 9.24 5.50
CA GLY A 20 7.82 9.53 5.98
C GLY A 20 7.16 8.32 6.64
N ASP A 21 6.03 8.54 7.27
CA ASP A 21 5.23 7.46 7.85
C ASP A 21 4.72 6.54 6.74
N PRO A 22 4.68 5.22 6.98
CA PRO A 22 4.13 4.29 6.00
C PRO A 22 2.61 4.46 5.90
N VAL A 23 2.10 4.26 4.70
CA VAL A 23 0.67 4.17 4.43
C VAL A 23 0.39 2.93 3.61
N MET A 24 -0.75 2.31 3.84
CA MET A 24 -1.17 1.14 3.07
C MET A 24 -2.18 1.56 2.02
N VAL A 25 -1.88 1.24 0.77
CA VAL A 25 -2.74 1.49 -0.39
C VAL A 25 -3.17 0.18 -1.02
N TYR A 26 -4.27 0.18 -1.73
CA TYR A 26 -4.80 -1.02 -2.35
C TYR A 26 -5.36 -0.76 -3.73
N GLU A 27 -5.47 -1.81 -4.50
CA GLU A 27 -6.30 -1.89 -5.70
C GLU A 27 -7.05 -3.22 -5.71
N SER A 28 -8.13 -3.29 -6.48
CA SER A 28 -8.82 -4.54 -6.71
C SER A 28 -7.89 -5.52 -7.43
N ARG A 29 -7.92 -6.78 -7.02
CA ARG A 29 -7.20 -7.84 -7.71
C ARG A 29 -7.86 -8.21 -9.04
N ASN A 30 -9.10 -7.79 -9.25
CA ASN A 30 -9.90 -8.15 -10.42
C ASN A 30 -10.10 -9.67 -10.55
N ALA A 31 -10.12 -10.36 -9.42
CA ALA A 31 -10.44 -11.79 -9.38
C ALA A 31 -11.93 -11.99 -9.66
N LEU A 32 -12.23 -12.94 -10.54
CA LEU A 32 -13.58 -13.31 -10.91
C LEU A 32 -13.81 -14.79 -10.59
N GLN A 33 -14.92 -15.05 -9.91
CA GLN A 33 -15.28 -16.40 -9.52
C GLN A 33 -15.31 -17.35 -10.73
N CYS A 34 -14.70 -18.52 -10.61
CA CYS A 34 -14.58 -19.56 -11.64
C CYS A 34 -13.71 -19.18 -12.85
N GLU A 35 -13.28 -17.94 -13.01
CA GLU A 35 -12.61 -17.47 -14.23
C GLU A 35 -11.14 -17.15 -14.04
N THR A 36 -10.81 -16.30 -13.05
CA THR A 36 -9.45 -15.84 -12.85
C THR A 36 -9.19 -15.42 -11.40
N THR A 37 -7.97 -15.63 -10.94
CA THR A 37 -7.50 -15.06 -9.67
C THR A 37 -7.14 -13.58 -9.78
N GLY A 38 -7.20 -13.02 -10.99
CA GLY A 38 -6.88 -11.62 -11.25
C GLY A 38 -5.39 -11.38 -11.43
N ILE A 39 -4.97 -10.13 -11.20
CA ILE A 39 -3.57 -9.74 -11.31
C ILE A 39 -2.76 -10.29 -10.13
N SER A 40 -1.48 -10.55 -10.36
CA SER A 40 -0.59 -11.03 -9.31
C SER A 40 -0.18 -9.89 -8.37
N PRO A 41 0.21 -10.20 -7.12
CA PRO A 41 0.79 -9.21 -6.21
C PRO A 41 1.99 -8.48 -6.82
N SER A 42 2.84 -9.18 -7.55
CA SER A 42 4.03 -8.58 -8.18
C SER A 42 3.67 -7.68 -9.34
N GLU A 43 2.67 -8.00 -10.14
CA GLU A 43 2.17 -7.13 -11.21
C GLU A 43 1.62 -5.82 -10.64
N SER A 44 0.87 -5.92 -9.55
CA SER A 44 0.33 -4.74 -8.86
C SER A 44 1.45 -3.87 -8.27
N ALA A 45 2.41 -4.48 -7.57
CA ALA A 45 3.56 -3.78 -7.01
C ALA A 45 4.39 -3.09 -8.10
N ALA A 46 4.54 -3.73 -9.27
CA ALA A 46 5.30 -3.17 -10.39
C ALA A 46 4.71 -1.86 -10.91
N LYS A 47 3.41 -1.66 -10.82
CA LYS A 47 2.77 -0.38 -11.18
C LYS A 47 3.26 0.78 -10.33
N LEU A 48 3.44 0.53 -9.03
CA LEU A 48 3.98 1.51 -8.09
C LEU A 48 5.49 1.74 -8.33
N SER A 49 6.24 0.67 -8.51
CA SER A 49 7.68 0.75 -8.78
C SER A 49 7.99 1.50 -10.09
N ALA A 50 7.12 1.40 -11.10
CA ALA A 50 7.25 2.13 -12.35
C ALA A 50 7.13 3.65 -12.15
N GLU A 51 6.52 4.10 -11.06
CA GLU A 51 6.41 5.50 -10.65
C GLU A 51 7.46 5.88 -9.59
N ASP A 52 8.55 5.12 -9.49
CA ASP A 52 9.62 5.30 -8.50
C ASP A 52 9.13 5.25 -7.03
N ILE A 53 8.03 4.54 -6.78
CA ILE A 53 7.50 4.32 -5.45
C ILE A 53 8.08 3.03 -4.89
N GLU A 54 8.75 3.12 -3.74
CA GLU A 54 9.24 1.95 -3.03
C GLU A 54 8.10 1.23 -2.33
N VAL A 55 7.91 -0.05 -2.64
CA VAL A 55 6.96 -0.93 -1.98
C VAL A 55 7.71 -1.77 -0.95
N THR A 56 7.44 -1.56 0.32
CA THR A 56 8.15 -2.26 1.42
C THR A 56 7.47 -3.55 1.85
N GLU A 57 6.18 -3.69 1.57
CA GLU A 57 5.40 -4.88 1.90
C GLU A 57 4.21 -5.00 0.95
N THR A 58 3.92 -6.22 0.54
CA THR A 58 2.74 -6.54 -0.27
C THR A 58 2.00 -7.71 0.36
N VAL A 59 0.70 -7.55 0.58
CA VAL A 59 -0.18 -8.57 1.13
C VAL A 59 -1.48 -8.62 0.34
N CYS A 60 -2.18 -9.73 0.41
CA CYS A 60 -3.53 -9.85 -0.12
C CYS A 60 -4.56 -9.59 0.96
N GLY A 61 -5.70 -9.06 0.56
CA GLY A 61 -6.82 -8.82 1.43
C GLY A 61 -8.13 -9.11 0.74
N ARG A 62 -9.19 -9.02 1.52
CA ARG A 62 -10.56 -9.15 1.03
C ARG A 62 -11.44 -8.13 1.71
N ARG A 63 -12.31 -7.51 0.95
CA ARG A 63 -13.31 -6.59 1.50
C ARG A 63 -14.33 -7.36 2.33
N THR A 64 -14.67 -6.82 3.48
CA THR A 64 -15.66 -7.39 4.40
C THR A 64 -16.90 -6.53 4.47
N GLY A 65 -18.04 -7.13 4.83
CA GLY A 65 -19.31 -6.41 4.94
C GLY A 65 -19.95 -6.04 3.61
N VAL A 66 -19.39 -6.50 2.49
CA VAL A 66 -19.93 -6.30 1.14
C VAL A 66 -20.36 -7.66 0.59
N ALA A 67 -21.59 -7.72 0.09
CA ALA A 67 -22.10 -8.94 -0.50
C ALA A 67 -21.67 -9.05 -1.97
N TYR A 68 -21.09 -10.20 -2.32
CA TYR A 68 -20.79 -10.57 -3.71
C TYR A 68 -21.63 -11.77 -4.07
N PRO A 69 -22.45 -11.71 -5.14
CA PRO A 69 -23.23 -12.88 -5.56
C PRO A 69 -22.32 -14.09 -5.81
N ALA A 70 -22.70 -15.27 -5.32
CA ALA A 70 -21.98 -16.51 -5.54
C ALA A 70 -22.31 -17.06 -6.92
N ALA A 71 -21.63 -16.56 -7.96
CA ALA A 71 -21.84 -16.94 -9.35
C ALA A 71 -20.54 -16.74 -10.14
N CYS A 72 -20.29 -17.63 -11.10
CA CYS A 72 -19.14 -17.49 -12.01
C CYS A 72 -19.17 -16.16 -12.74
N GLY A 73 -18.02 -15.51 -12.88
CA GLY A 73 -17.87 -14.20 -13.51
C GLY A 73 -18.11 -13.01 -12.58
N MET A 74 -18.58 -13.24 -11.37
CA MET A 74 -18.78 -12.19 -10.36
C MET A 74 -17.48 -11.92 -9.60
N GLY A 75 -17.34 -10.69 -9.10
CA GLY A 75 -16.18 -10.29 -8.29
C GLY A 75 -16.07 -11.04 -6.97
N THR A 76 -14.86 -11.12 -6.44
CA THR A 76 -14.58 -11.82 -5.18
C THR A 76 -14.34 -10.87 -4.01
N GLY A 77 -14.12 -9.58 -4.28
CA GLY A 77 -13.72 -8.61 -3.27
C GLY A 77 -12.26 -8.69 -2.85
N THR A 78 -11.45 -9.53 -3.50
CA THR A 78 -10.02 -9.63 -3.23
C THR A 78 -9.29 -8.37 -3.66
N ILE A 79 -8.40 -7.88 -2.80
CA ILE A 79 -7.60 -6.68 -3.01
C ILE A 79 -6.12 -6.98 -2.82
N LEU A 80 -5.28 -6.17 -3.44
CA LEU A 80 -3.83 -6.20 -3.26
C LEU A 80 -3.42 -4.95 -2.48
N ILE A 81 -2.73 -5.15 -1.38
CA ILE A 81 -2.38 -4.09 -0.42
C ILE A 81 -0.87 -3.92 -0.40
N HIS A 82 -0.42 -2.69 -0.54
CA HIS A 82 1.01 -2.35 -0.54
C HIS A 82 1.30 -1.29 0.51
N LYS A 83 2.41 -1.46 1.21
CA LYS A 83 2.93 -0.45 2.13
C LYS A 83 3.91 0.44 1.38
N ILE A 84 3.66 1.74 1.36
CA ILE A 84 4.48 2.76 0.72
C ILE A 84 4.69 3.93 1.68
N ALA A 85 5.59 4.84 1.33
CA ALA A 85 5.74 6.10 2.07
C ALA A 85 4.54 7.02 1.81
N GLU A 86 4.06 7.70 2.83
CA GLU A 86 2.93 8.63 2.72
C GLU A 86 3.19 9.73 1.69
N ALA A 87 4.43 10.16 1.54
CA ALA A 87 4.81 11.15 0.53
C ALA A 87 4.48 10.72 -0.91
N ASP A 88 4.36 9.42 -1.15
CA ASP A 88 4.05 8.85 -2.48
C ASP A 88 2.55 8.62 -2.70
N LEU A 89 1.73 8.89 -1.69
CA LEU A 89 0.29 8.61 -1.74
C LEU A 89 -0.41 9.32 -2.91
N ALA A 90 -0.07 10.59 -3.16
CA ALA A 90 -0.72 11.36 -4.24
C ALA A 90 -0.46 10.73 -5.61
N VAL A 91 0.76 10.25 -5.86
CA VAL A 91 1.12 9.56 -7.11
C VAL A 91 0.41 8.21 -7.20
N ALA A 92 0.39 7.45 -6.09
CA ALA A 92 -0.31 6.17 -6.02
C ALA A 92 -1.81 6.32 -6.35
N LYS A 93 -2.46 7.36 -5.83
CA LYS A 93 -3.86 7.66 -6.14
C LYS A 93 -4.08 7.99 -7.62
N LYS A 94 -3.16 8.70 -8.24
CA LYS A 94 -3.25 9.02 -9.67
C LYS A 94 -3.28 7.79 -10.56
N ILE A 95 -2.59 6.74 -10.18
CA ILE A 95 -2.53 5.49 -10.95
C ILE A 95 -3.55 4.45 -10.51
N GLY A 96 -4.50 4.83 -9.64
CA GLY A 96 -5.66 4.02 -9.31
C GLY A 96 -5.66 3.34 -7.95
N PHE A 97 -4.63 3.57 -7.12
CA PHE A 97 -4.61 3.05 -5.76
C PHE A 97 -5.37 3.97 -4.80
N GLN A 98 -5.92 3.40 -3.75
CA GLN A 98 -6.62 4.12 -2.67
C GLN A 98 -6.03 3.71 -1.32
N LYS A 99 -6.22 4.53 -0.29
CA LYS A 99 -5.86 4.14 1.07
C LYS A 99 -6.77 3.00 1.53
N VAL A 100 -6.18 1.91 2.00
CA VAL A 100 -6.96 0.77 2.49
C VAL A 100 -7.81 1.14 3.71
N ALA A 101 -7.36 2.10 4.51
CA ALA A 101 -8.12 2.59 5.66
C ALA A 101 -9.48 3.20 5.27
N GLU A 102 -9.61 3.70 4.04
CA GLU A 102 -10.88 4.25 3.54
C GLU A 102 -11.97 3.19 3.34
N LEU A 103 -11.60 1.90 3.31
CA LEU A 103 -12.56 0.80 3.25
C LEU A 103 -13.32 0.58 4.56
N VAL A 104 -12.77 1.07 5.66
CA VAL A 104 -13.35 0.87 7.00
C VAL A 104 -14.45 1.90 7.23
N ASP A 105 -15.68 1.42 7.38
CA ASP A 105 -16.84 2.21 7.77
C ASP A 105 -17.59 1.44 8.86
N LEU A 106 -17.44 1.89 10.10
CA LEU A 106 -18.02 1.22 11.25
C LEU A 106 -19.56 1.30 11.26
N ASP A 107 -20.12 2.38 10.71
CA ASP A 107 -21.58 2.54 10.64
C ASP A 107 -22.19 1.60 9.60
N ALA A 108 -21.52 1.41 8.47
CA ALA A 108 -21.94 0.49 7.42
C ALA A 108 -21.55 -0.96 7.70
N GLY A 109 -20.66 -1.21 8.67
CA GLY A 109 -20.14 -2.54 8.95
C GLY A 109 -19.19 -3.09 7.88
N THR A 110 -18.54 -2.19 7.13
CA THR A 110 -17.61 -2.57 6.08
C THR A 110 -16.15 -2.40 6.52
N GLY A 111 -15.26 -3.10 5.87
CA GLY A 111 -13.84 -3.04 6.13
C GLY A 111 -13.09 -4.00 5.22
N TYR A 112 -12.01 -4.55 5.73
CA TYR A 112 -11.20 -5.55 5.03
C TYR A 112 -10.52 -6.47 6.03
N GLU A 113 -10.04 -7.60 5.52
CA GLU A 113 -9.22 -8.55 6.27
C GLU A 113 -8.04 -8.98 5.41
N PHE A 114 -6.95 -9.39 6.05
CA PHE A 114 -5.82 -9.97 5.34
C PHE A 114 -6.13 -11.43 5.01
N VAL A 115 -5.76 -11.85 3.80
CA VAL A 115 -5.91 -13.22 3.34
C VAL A 115 -4.62 -13.69 2.69
N ASP A 116 -4.46 -15.02 2.58
CA ASP A 116 -3.32 -15.61 1.89
C ASP A 116 -3.49 -15.44 0.38
N CYS A 117 -2.48 -14.85 -0.28
CA CYS A 117 -2.52 -14.61 -1.72
C CYS A 117 -2.65 -15.89 -2.56
N GLU A 118 -2.13 -17.00 -2.07
CA GLU A 118 -2.12 -18.28 -2.81
C GLU A 118 -3.43 -19.05 -2.72
N LYS A 119 -4.26 -18.72 -1.74
CA LYS A 119 -5.53 -19.41 -1.48
C LYS A 119 -6.75 -18.72 -2.09
N GLU A 120 -6.53 -17.56 -2.70
CA GLU A 120 -7.59 -16.75 -3.29
C GLU A 120 -7.67 -16.91 -4.81
#